data_19bd4c74e337744ec0ac538c30b5dd9b
#
_entry.id   19bd4c74e337744ec0ac538c30b5dd9b
#
_cell.length_a   1.000
_cell.length_b   1.000
_cell.length_c   1.000
_cell.angle_alpha   90.00
_cell.angle_beta   90.00
_cell.angle_gamma   90.00
#
_symmetry.space_group_name_H-M   'P 1'
#
loop_
_entity.id
_entity.type
_entity.pdbx_description
1 polymer ?
#
loop_
_entity_poly.entity_id
_entity_poly.type
_entity_poly.pdbx_seq_one_letter_code
_entity_poly.pdbx_strand_id
1 'polypeptide(L)'
;MRRPSAVDIAVESPLQDEIRVLVAELNAALLALTPPEFCTHMTVEQMANGSTKLFVARADGRAVALGALRRDVDGIGEVKRMYTRPDHQGQGIGGAILAEIEALARRDGLIRLVLETGDRHPAAWRVYERGGFARCGPVLDYPDTGWSVFYEKALA
;
A
#
# COMPACT_ATOMS: atom_id res chain seq x y z
N MET A 1 24.04 -17.28 -5.27
CA MET A 1 22.66 -16.77 -5.37
C MET A 1 22.73 -15.26 -5.56
N ARG A 2 22.14 -14.82 -6.63
CA ARG A 2 22.13 -13.41 -6.94
C ARG A 2 21.16 -12.68 -6.01
N ARG A 3 21.65 -11.68 -5.28
CA ARG A 3 20.75 -10.79 -4.55
C ARG A 3 19.87 -10.05 -5.54
N PRO A 4 18.56 -9.87 -5.25
CA PRO A 4 17.78 -8.93 -6.04
C PRO A 4 18.50 -7.59 -6.04
N SER A 5 18.41 -6.86 -7.15
CA SER A 5 18.96 -5.51 -7.24
C SER A 5 18.50 -4.74 -6.02
N ALA A 6 19.43 -4.16 -5.29
CA ALA A 6 19.09 -3.40 -4.09
C ALA A 6 18.12 -2.29 -4.48
N VAL A 7 16.96 -2.27 -3.83
CA VAL A 7 16.03 -1.15 -3.94
C VAL A 7 16.20 -0.26 -2.73
N ASP A 8 16.14 1.04 -2.96
CA ASP A 8 16.13 2.04 -1.89
C ASP A 8 14.69 2.43 -1.63
N ILE A 9 14.26 2.36 -0.37
CA ILE A 9 12.90 2.74 0.03
C ILE A 9 13.00 3.95 0.93
N ALA A 10 12.26 5.00 0.56
CA ALA A 10 12.22 6.25 1.34
C ALA A 10 10.85 6.89 1.23
N VAL A 11 10.52 7.73 2.21
CA VAL A 11 9.34 8.60 2.14
C VAL A 11 9.64 9.71 1.13
N GLU A 12 8.74 9.90 0.17
CA GLU A 12 8.89 10.91 -0.87
C GLU A 12 7.58 11.66 -1.08
N SER A 13 7.67 12.84 -1.69
CA SER A 13 6.47 13.58 -2.08
C SER A 13 5.71 12.82 -3.17
N PRO A 14 4.38 12.72 -3.05
CA PRO A 14 3.56 12.14 -4.12
C PRO A 14 3.42 13.08 -5.33
N LEU A 15 3.78 14.37 -5.19
CA LEU A 15 3.59 15.38 -6.24
C LEU A 15 4.77 15.40 -7.22
N GLN A 16 5.16 14.23 -7.74
CA GLN A 16 6.22 14.07 -8.73
C GLN A 16 5.61 13.42 -9.98
N ASP A 17 6.06 13.83 -11.16
CA ASP A 17 5.56 13.27 -12.42
C ASP A 17 5.72 11.76 -12.48
N GLU A 18 6.87 11.25 -12.05
CA GLU A 18 7.14 9.81 -12.03
C GLU A 18 6.17 9.06 -11.10
N ILE A 19 5.80 9.66 -9.98
CA ILE A 19 4.84 9.06 -9.05
C ILE A 19 3.43 9.10 -9.63
N ARG A 20 3.07 10.17 -10.34
CA ARG A 20 1.77 10.24 -11.04
C ARG A 20 1.63 9.12 -12.07
N VAL A 21 2.72 8.78 -12.76
CA VAL A 21 2.73 7.66 -13.71
C VAL A 21 2.49 6.33 -12.98
N LEU A 22 3.18 6.09 -11.85
CA LEU A 22 2.96 4.87 -11.05
C LEU A 22 1.53 4.77 -10.53
N VAL A 23 0.98 5.86 -10.05
CA VAL A 23 -0.41 5.89 -9.55
C VAL A 23 -1.40 5.60 -10.69
N ALA A 24 -1.15 6.13 -11.86
CA ALA A 24 -1.98 5.84 -13.04
C ALA A 24 -1.91 4.35 -13.42
N GLU A 25 -0.73 3.74 -13.36
CA GLU A 25 -0.56 2.29 -13.60
C GLU A 25 -1.36 1.47 -12.57
N LEU A 26 -1.27 1.84 -11.30
CA LEU A 26 -2.02 1.19 -10.22
C LEU A 26 -3.53 1.29 -10.47
N ASN A 27 -4.01 2.49 -10.80
CA ASN A 27 -5.44 2.71 -11.05
C ASN A 27 -5.92 1.85 -12.22
N ALA A 28 -5.15 1.76 -13.29
CA ALA A 28 -5.48 0.92 -14.44
C ALA A 28 -5.54 -0.57 -14.05
N ALA A 29 -4.60 -1.03 -13.24
CA ALA A 29 -4.57 -2.42 -12.77
C ALA A 29 -5.79 -2.73 -11.91
N LEU A 30 -6.22 -1.81 -11.06
CA LEU A 30 -7.41 -1.99 -10.22
C LEU A 30 -8.68 -2.02 -11.05
N LEU A 31 -8.82 -1.12 -12.02
CA LEU A 31 -10.01 -1.06 -12.89
C LEU A 31 -10.15 -2.31 -13.76
N ALA A 32 -9.07 -3.02 -14.05
CA ALA A 32 -9.12 -4.27 -14.81
C ALA A 32 -9.79 -5.40 -14.02
N LEU A 33 -9.84 -5.31 -12.68
CA LEU A 33 -10.33 -6.38 -11.81
C LEU A 33 -11.55 -5.99 -10.97
N THR A 34 -11.88 -4.70 -10.88
CA THR A 34 -12.95 -4.20 -10.01
C THR A 34 -13.76 -3.13 -10.73
N PRO A 35 -15.11 -3.20 -10.69
CA PRO A 35 -15.95 -2.15 -11.29
C PRO A 35 -15.59 -0.76 -10.75
N PRO A 36 -15.64 0.29 -11.59
CA PRO A 36 -15.25 1.65 -11.17
C PRO A 36 -15.99 2.16 -9.93
N GLU A 37 -17.28 1.83 -9.78
CA GLU A 37 -18.11 2.25 -8.65
C GLU A 37 -17.64 1.67 -7.31
N PHE A 38 -16.84 0.60 -7.33
CA PHE A 38 -16.29 -0.03 -6.13
C PHE A 38 -14.81 0.24 -5.95
N CYS A 39 -14.21 1.09 -6.81
CA CYS A 39 -12.82 1.50 -6.68
C CYS A 39 -12.74 2.79 -5.88
N THR A 40 -12.04 2.76 -4.74
CA THR A 40 -11.82 3.94 -3.91
C THR A 40 -10.35 4.33 -4.05
N HIS A 41 -10.09 5.34 -4.88
CA HIS A 41 -8.72 5.76 -5.20
C HIS A 41 -8.34 7.03 -4.46
N MET A 42 -7.29 6.95 -3.65
CA MET A 42 -6.67 8.13 -3.08
C MET A 42 -5.80 8.79 -4.14
N THR A 43 -6.05 10.06 -4.45
CA THR A 43 -5.29 10.81 -5.45
C THR A 43 -3.92 11.23 -4.91
N VAL A 44 -2.99 11.63 -5.79
CA VAL A 44 -1.69 12.14 -5.35
C VAL A 44 -1.85 13.41 -4.51
N GLU A 45 -2.82 14.26 -4.85
CA GLU A 45 -3.11 15.47 -4.08
C GLU A 45 -3.59 15.13 -2.67
N GLN A 46 -4.44 14.12 -2.53
CA GLN A 46 -4.89 13.63 -1.22
C GLN A 46 -3.75 13.02 -0.42
N MET A 47 -2.81 12.33 -1.06
CA MET A 47 -1.63 11.78 -0.39
C MET A 47 -0.65 12.86 0.07
N ALA A 48 -0.73 14.07 -0.49
CA ALA A 48 0.17 15.15 -0.16
C ALA A 48 -0.18 15.87 1.16
N ASN A 49 -1.24 15.45 1.85
CA ASN A 49 -1.61 16.04 3.13
C ASN A 49 -0.75 15.48 4.27
N GLY A 50 -0.80 16.13 5.44
CA GLY A 50 0.07 15.80 6.58
C GLY A 50 -0.25 14.48 7.28
N SER A 51 -1.39 13.83 6.97
CA SER A 51 -1.76 12.57 7.59
C SER A 51 -1.30 11.34 6.80
N THR A 52 -0.72 11.53 5.63
CA THR A 52 -0.29 10.45 4.74
C THR A 52 1.20 10.55 4.44
N LYS A 53 1.89 9.41 4.51
CA LYS A 53 3.29 9.28 4.09
C LYS A 53 3.37 8.26 2.97
N LEU A 54 3.99 8.67 1.86
CA LEU A 54 4.20 7.79 0.70
C LEU A 54 5.63 7.24 0.75
N PHE A 55 5.72 5.91 0.73
CA PHE A 55 6.99 5.20 0.59
C PHE A 55 7.19 4.84 -0.89
N VAL A 56 8.37 5.13 -1.40
CA VAL A 56 8.74 4.85 -2.80
C VAL A 56 9.97 3.96 -2.80
N ALA A 57 9.91 2.87 -3.56
CA ALA A 57 11.05 2.00 -3.81
C ALA A 57 11.66 2.38 -5.15
N ARG A 58 12.98 2.62 -5.16
CA ARG A 58 13.72 2.95 -6.38
C ARG A 58 14.78 1.88 -6.66
N ALA A 59 14.82 1.44 -7.89
CA ALA A 59 15.87 0.58 -8.44
C ALA A 59 16.63 1.40 -9.48
N ASP A 60 17.93 1.59 -9.25
CA ASP A 60 18.80 2.41 -10.11
C ASP A 60 18.20 3.81 -10.35
N GLY A 61 17.66 4.42 -9.31
CA GLY A 61 17.07 5.75 -9.36
C GLY A 61 15.65 5.82 -9.91
N ARG A 62 15.13 4.75 -10.49
CA ARG A 62 13.79 4.70 -11.07
C ARG A 62 12.78 4.20 -10.05
N ALA A 63 11.67 4.90 -9.89
CA ALA A 63 10.59 4.45 -9.02
C ALA A 63 9.93 3.19 -9.60
N VAL A 64 9.91 2.11 -8.83
CA VAL A 64 9.40 0.81 -9.28
C VAL A 64 8.25 0.29 -8.44
N ALA A 65 8.04 0.86 -7.26
CA ALA A 65 6.96 0.47 -6.36
C ALA A 65 6.63 1.60 -5.39
N LEU A 66 5.45 1.56 -4.83
CA LEU A 66 5.02 2.51 -3.80
C LEU A 66 4.04 1.87 -2.84
N GLY A 67 3.83 2.56 -1.71
CA GLY A 67 2.82 2.22 -0.72
C GLY A 67 2.69 3.37 0.26
N ALA A 68 1.50 3.59 0.78
CA ALA A 68 1.21 4.72 1.64
C ALA A 68 0.71 4.28 3.01
N LEU A 69 1.07 5.04 4.03
CA LEU A 69 0.50 4.96 5.37
C LEU A 69 -0.32 6.22 5.61
N ARG A 70 -1.62 6.07 5.82
CA ARG A 70 -2.50 7.15 6.21
C ARG A 70 -2.87 7.00 7.68
N ARG A 71 -2.64 8.04 8.46
CA ARG A 71 -3.09 8.05 9.86
C ARG A 71 -4.58 8.32 9.91
N ASP A 72 -5.27 7.52 10.70
CA ASP A 72 -6.66 7.72 11.02
C ASP A 72 -6.79 8.02 12.52
N VAL A 73 -8.02 8.05 13.03
CA VAL A 73 -8.29 8.31 14.44
C VAL A 73 -7.93 7.10 15.31
N ASP A 74 -7.82 7.32 16.62
CA ASP A 74 -7.70 6.26 17.64
C ASP A 74 -6.47 5.36 17.49
N GLY A 75 -5.38 5.89 16.97
CA GLY A 75 -4.13 5.13 16.81
C GLY A 75 -4.14 4.12 15.68
N ILE A 76 -5.07 4.26 14.75
CA ILE A 76 -5.18 3.38 13.58
C ILE A 76 -4.42 3.98 12.41
N GLY A 77 -3.63 3.16 11.73
CA GLY A 77 -3.02 3.50 10.44
C GLY A 77 -3.61 2.64 9.33
N GLU A 78 -3.83 3.25 8.18
CA GLU A 78 -4.33 2.54 7.01
C GLU A 78 -3.23 2.40 5.96
N VAL A 79 -3.00 1.16 5.50
CA VAL A 79 -2.10 0.87 4.38
C VAL A 79 -2.90 1.08 3.09
N LYS A 80 -2.39 1.93 2.20
CA LYS A 80 -3.06 2.29 0.95
C LYS A 80 -2.08 2.30 -0.22
N ARG A 81 -2.61 2.19 -1.42
CA ARG A 81 -1.89 2.42 -2.69
C ARG A 81 -0.65 1.56 -2.86
N MET A 82 -0.68 0.31 -2.36
CA MET A 82 0.40 -0.65 -2.56
C MET A 82 0.44 -1.07 -4.02
N TYR A 83 1.59 -0.86 -4.68
CA TYR A 83 1.77 -1.24 -6.08
C TYR A 83 3.25 -1.51 -6.37
N THR A 84 3.51 -2.56 -7.13
CA THR A 84 4.84 -2.86 -7.67
C THR A 84 4.70 -3.07 -9.17
N ARG A 85 5.55 -2.40 -9.95
CA ARG A 85 5.55 -2.57 -11.41
C ARG A 85 5.74 -4.04 -11.78
N PRO A 86 5.07 -4.53 -12.85
CA PRO A 86 5.10 -5.95 -13.21
C PRO A 86 6.51 -6.53 -13.38
N ASP A 87 7.45 -5.76 -13.92
CA ASP A 87 8.82 -6.22 -14.14
C ASP A 87 9.64 -6.33 -12.85
N HIS A 88 9.11 -5.87 -11.72
CA HIS A 88 9.74 -5.95 -10.40
C HIS A 88 8.93 -6.77 -9.38
N GLN A 89 7.84 -7.37 -9.80
CA GLN A 89 7.04 -8.24 -8.94
C GLN A 89 7.79 -9.54 -8.64
N GLY A 90 7.47 -10.17 -7.51
CA GLY A 90 8.08 -11.43 -7.11
C GLY A 90 9.46 -11.30 -6.52
N GLN A 91 9.93 -10.09 -6.22
CA GLN A 91 11.26 -9.81 -5.66
C GLN A 91 11.22 -9.38 -4.19
N GLY A 92 10.04 -9.38 -3.56
CA GLY A 92 9.89 -9.02 -2.15
C GLY A 92 9.81 -7.51 -1.89
N ILE A 93 9.69 -6.68 -2.93
CA ILE A 93 9.67 -5.21 -2.79
C ILE A 93 8.42 -4.76 -2.03
N GLY A 94 7.25 -5.32 -2.37
CA GLY A 94 5.99 -4.99 -1.67
C GLY A 94 6.07 -5.30 -0.18
N GLY A 95 6.63 -6.45 0.17
CA GLY A 95 6.85 -6.83 1.57
C GLY A 95 7.83 -5.89 2.27
N ALA A 96 8.87 -5.43 1.58
CA ALA A 96 9.84 -4.49 2.13
C ALA A 96 9.19 -3.12 2.39
N ILE A 97 8.35 -2.63 1.47
CA ILE A 97 7.60 -1.39 1.69
C ILE A 97 6.65 -1.55 2.88
N LEU A 98 5.96 -2.66 2.97
CA LEU A 98 5.03 -2.93 4.08
C LEU A 98 5.78 -2.93 5.43
N ALA A 99 6.99 -3.49 5.47
CA ALA A 99 7.82 -3.47 6.67
C ALA A 99 8.22 -2.04 7.07
N GLU A 100 8.53 -1.19 6.10
CA GLU A 100 8.84 0.23 6.35
C GLU A 100 7.61 0.99 6.87
N ILE A 101 6.44 0.72 6.30
CA ILE A 101 5.18 1.29 6.78
C ILE A 101 4.94 0.88 8.24
N GLU A 102 5.11 -0.39 8.55
CA GLU A 102 4.92 -0.87 9.92
C GLU A 102 5.92 -0.24 10.89
N ALA A 103 7.19 -0.11 10.49
CA ALA A 103 8.22 0.52 11.32
C ALA A 103 7.87 1.97 11.64
N LEU A 104 7.40 2.74 10.65
CA LEU A 104 6.96 4.11 10.89
C LEU A 104 5.73 4.15 11.79
N ALA A 105 4.75 3.29 11.55
CA ALA A 105 3.55 3.22 12.39
C ALA A 105 3.90 2.96 13.85
N ARG A 106 4.82 2.04 14.12
CA ARG A 106 5.29 1.77 15.49
C ARG A 106 6.01 2.95 16.11
N ARG A 107 6.90 3.63 15.36
CA ARG A 107 7.59 4.83 15.85
C ARG A 107 6.61 5.94 16.20
N ASP A 108 5.52 6.05 15.46
CA ASP A 108 4.50 7.08 15.66
C ASP A 108 3.48 6.71 16.73
N GLY A 109 3.64 5.54 17.37
CA GLY A 109 2.74 5.10 18.43
C GLY A 109 1.40 4.59 17.96
N LEU A 110 1.25 4.25 16.69
CA LEU A 110 0.03 3.63 16.19
C LEU A 110 -0.09 2.21 16.75
N ILE A 111 -1.31 1.80 17.06
CA ILE A 111 -1.55 0.51 17.74
C ILE A 111 -2.11 -0.56 16.82
N ARG A 112 -2.56 -0.17 15.61
CA ARG A 112 -3.17 -1.11 14.67
C ARG A 112 -3.01 -0.60 13.24
N LEU A 113 -2.70 -1.51 12.33
CA LEU A 113 -2.77 -1.26 10.89
C LEU A 113 -3.97 -1.98 10.31
N VAL A 114 -4.67 -1.32 9.39
CA VAL A 114 -5.80 -1.89 8.65
C VAL A 114 -5.63 -1.60 7.18
N LEU A 115 -6.28 -2.39 6.33
CA LEU A 115 -6.31 -2.12 4.90
C LEU A 115 -7.54 -2.75 4.26
N GLU A 116 -7.90 -2.18 3.11
CA GLU A 116 -8.87 -2.73 2.20
C GLU A 116 -8.15 -3.07 0.90
N THR A 117 -8.45 -4.22 0.32
CA THR A 117 -7.93 -4.63 -0.99
C THR A 117 -9.03 -5.35 -1.77
N GLY A 118 -8.82 -5.57 -3.07
CA GLY A 118 -9.81 -6.21 -3.90
C GLY A 118 -9.91 -7.72 -3.66
N ASP A 119 -11.09 -8.27 -3.90
CA ASP A 119 -11.35 -9.70 -3.75
C ASP A 119 -10.75 -10.55 -4.89
N ARG A 120 -10.10 -9.90 -5.87
CA ARG A 120 -9.47 -10.54 -7.02
C ARG A 120 -7.97 -10.26 -7.12
N HIS A 121 -7.33 -9.97 -5.97
CA HIS A 121 -5.91 -9.64 -5.90
C HIS A 121 -5.13 -10.60 -5.00
N PRO A 122 -5.09 -11.93 -5.33
CA PRO A 122 -4.45 -12.91 -4.43
C PRO A 122 -2.96 -12.67 -4.22
N ALA A 123 -2.26 -12.04 -5.17
CA ALA A 123 -0.86 -11.70 -4.98
C ALA A 123 -0.69 -10.65 -3.86
N ALA A 124 -1.59 -9.68 -3.78
CA ALA A 124 -1.59 -8.68 -2.70
C ALA A 124 -1.92 -9.35 -1.35
N TRP A 125 -2.89 -10.26 -1.33
CA TRP A 125 -3.24 -10.97 -0.10
C TRP A 125 -2.02 -11.70 0.48
N ARG A 126 -1.23 -12.34 -0.37
CA ARG A 126 -0.02 -13.06 0.06
C ARG A 126 1.02 -12.14 0.69
N VAL A 127 1.18 -10.93 0.14
CA VAL A 127 2.09 -9.93 0.71
C VAL A 127 1.65 -9.55 2.13
N TYR A 128 0.35 -9.27 2.31
CA TYR A 128 -0.18 -8.90 3.62
C TYR A 128 -0.08 -10.06 4.62
N GLU A 129 -0.45 -11.25 4.20
CA GLU A 129 -0.41 -12.43 5.08
C GLU A 129 1.02 -12.76 5.51
N ARG A 130 1.99 -12.65 4.61
CA ARG A 130 3.41 -12.82 4.96
C ARG A 130 3.88 -11.73 5.93
N GLY A 131 3.32 -10.53 5.84
CA GLY A 131 3.61 -9.43 6.75
C GLY A 131 2.94 -9.56 8.11
N GLY A 132 2.20 -10.64 8.35
CA GLY A 132 1.55 -10.89 9.63
C GLY A 132 0.14 -10.31 9.75
N PHE A 133 -0.45 -9.85 8.65
CA PHE A 133 -1.84 -9.38 8.64
C PHE A 133 -2.79 -10.56 8.58
N ALA A 134 -3.92 -10.42 9.26
CA ALA A 134 -5.00 -11.42 9.26
C ALA A 134 -6.25 -10.84 8.61
N ARG A 135 -6.96 -11.70 7.90
CA ARG A 135 -8.24 -11.30 7.30
C ARG A 135 -9.25 -10.96 8.39
N CYS A 136 -10.04 -9.91 8.17
CA CYS A 136 -11.04 -9.44 9.12
C CYS A 136 -12.27 -8.92 8.38
N GLY A 137 -13.28 -8.45 9.14
CA GLY A 137 -14.44 -7.76 8.60
C GLY A 137 -14.12 -6.34 8.15
N PRO A 138 -15.12 -5.61 7.62
CA PRO A 138 -14.92 -4.24 7.17
C PRO A 138 -14.27 -3.35 8.21
N VAL A 139 -13.33 -2.53 7.78
CA VAL A 139 -12.59 -1.59 8.63
C VAL A 139 -12.93 -0.15 8.25
N LEU A 140 -12.75 0.76 9.20
CA LEU A 140 -13.03 2.19 9.01
C LEU A 140 -14.47 2.36 8.48
N ASP A 141 -14.65 3.27 7.52
CA ASP A 141 -15.97 3.54 6.93
C ASP A 141 -16.22 2.79 5.62
N TYR A 142 -15.39 1.78 5.32
CA TYR A 142 -15.57 1.02 4.09
C TYR A 142 -16.84 0.18 4.12
N PRO A 143 -17.70 0.28 3.09
CA PRO A 143 -18.86 -0.61 2.99
C PRO A 143 -18.41 -2.03 2.61
N ASP A 144 -19.19 -3.01 3.03
CA ASP A 144 -19.00 -4.39 2.58
C ASP A 144 -19.72 -4.56 1.24
N THR A 145 -18.96 -4.40 0.15
CA THR A 145 -19.51 -4.42 -1.21
C THR A 145 -19.51 -5.81 -1.85
N GLY A 146 -18.78 -6.78 -1.23
CA GLY A 146 -18.50 -8.06 -1.85
C GLY A 146 -17.32 -8.01 -2.85
N TRP A 147 -16.81 -6.81 -3.16
CA TRP A 147 -15.64 -6.63 -4.03
C TRP A 147 -14.37 -6.32 -3.25
N SER A 148 -14.48 -6.22 -1.92
CA SER A 148 -13.38 -5.87 -1.04
C SER A 148 -13.13 -6.97 -0.04
N VAL A 149 -11.87 -7.15 0.33
CA VAL A 149 -11.44 -7.92 1.49
C VAL A 149 -10.61 -7.02 2.40
N PHE A 150 -10.62 -7.33 3.69
CA PHE A 150 -10.02 -6.48 4.70
C PHE A 150 -9.01 -7.27 5.52
N TYR A 151 -7.92 -6.60 5.90
CA TYR A 151 -6.86 -7.16 6.72
C TYR A 151 -6.51 -6.22 7.86
N GLU A 152 -6.03 -6.78 8.95
CA GLU A 152 -5.58 -6.01 10.10
C GLU A 152 -4.34 -6.63 10.72
N LYS A 153 -3.56 -5.79 11.41
CA LYS A 153 -2.43 -6.22 12.22
C LYS A 153 -2.34 -5.36 13.47
N ALA A 154 -2.36 -5.98 14.64
CA ALA A 154 -2.12 -5.28 15.91
C ALA A 154 -0.62 -4.99 16.02
N LEU A 155 -0.28 -3.77 16.47
CA LEU A 155 1.12 -3.34 16.64
C LEU A 155 1.54 -3.26 18.09
N ALA A 156 0.59 -3.25 18.99
CA ALA A 156 0.86 -3.18 20.43
C ALA A 156 0.64 -4.51 21.11
#